data_65cc6e98027d11a0f11989a7e0feb9f6
#
_entry.id   65cc6e98027d11a0f11989a7e0feb9f6
#
_cell.length_a   1.000
_cell.length_b   1.000
_cell.length_c   1.000
_cell.angle_alpha   90.00
_cell.angle_beta   90.00
_cell.angle_gamma   90.00
#
_symmetry.space_group_name_H-M   'P 1'
#
loop_
_entity.id
_entity.type
_entity.pdbx_description
1 polymer ?
#
loop_
_entity_poly.entity_id
_entity_poly.type
_entity_poly.pdbx_seq_one_letter_code
_entity_poly.pdbx_strand_id
1 'polypeptide(L)'
;FISLTAFAGAILNTKKHFWATAFNPVILNIVLIIAAGFIAPKSSNPGLVLAFAVFFAGFLQLLFLFPFLRQVRRMPKPKWGWQDLGVKRVIKLMIPSIIGSSASQFNLLFNTLIASFLTAGSISWIYYSDRLLEFPVGVFGVALSTVVLPSLARENANKDLSTYKSTLDWGIKLALIISIPSAAGLYCLSGPLISTIFLGGNFTNFDLDMTQYSLMAYSIGLVGLCLVLVLSPAFYLQRLK
;
A
#
# COMPACT_ATOMS: atom_id res chain seq x y z
N PHE A 1 10.58 11.96 -10.55
CA PHE A 1 11.28 11.83 -9.25
C PHE A 1 10.94 10.52 -8.55
N ILE A 2 9.68 10.14 -8.39
CA ILE A 2 9.25 8.93 -7.67
C ILE A 2 9.96 7.67 -8.21
N SER A 3 10.04 7.48 -9.54
CA SER A 3 10.73 6.34 -10.15
C SER A 3 12.23 6.33 -9.84
N LEU A 4 12.87 7.49 -9.83
CA LEU A 4 14.29 7.63 -9.47
C LEU A 4 14.50 7.35 -7.99
N THR A 5 13.60 7.81 -7.14
CA THR A 5 13.62 7.54 -5.70
C THR A 5 13.43 6.05 -5.42
N ALA A 6 12.51 5.37 -6.12
CA ALA A 6 12.32 3.92 -6.02
C ALA A 6 13.59 3.16 -6.47
N PHE A 7 14.21 3.57 -7.56
CA PHE A 7 15.44 2.97 -8.06
C PHE A 7 16.61 3.17 -7.07
N ALA A 8 16.77 4.39 -6.55
CA ALA A 8 17.77 4.71 -5.53
C ALA A 8 17.57 3.87 -4.26
N GLY A 9 16.31 3.76 -3.82
CA GLY A 9 15.92 2.92 -2.68
C GLY A 9 16.24 1.44 -2.90
N ALA A 10 15.97 0.92 -4.10
CA ALA A 10 16.30 -0.47 -4.44
C ALA A 10 17.82 -0.73 -4.33
N ILE A 11 18.66 0.20 -4.81
CA ILE A 11 20.13 0.10 -4.67
C ILE A 11 20.54 0.10 -3.19
N LEU A 12 19.98 0.99 -2.37
CA LEU A 12 20.28 1.06 -0.93
C LEU A 12 19.83 -0.19 -0.19
N ASN A 13 18.66 -0.74 -0.50
CA ASN A 13 18.16 -1.97 0.07
C ASN A 13 19.06 -3.18 -0.22
N THR A 14 19.61 -3.29 -1.43
CA THR A 14 20.60 -4.35 -1.75
C THR A 14 21.87 -4.24 -0.90
N LYS A 15 22.16 -3.05 -0.37
CA LYS A 15 23.31 -2.78 0.51
C LYS A 15 22.94 -2.73 1.99
N LYS A 16 21.73 -3.21 2.36
CA LYS A 16 21.20 -3.26 3.72
C LYS A 16 21.01 -1.89 4.41
N HIS A 17 20.97 -0.81 3.65
CA HIS A 17 20.66 0.54 4.15
C HIS A 17 19.15 0.79 4.15
N PHE A 18 18.39 -0.05 4.86
CA PHE A 18 16.91 -0.05 4.85
C PHE A 18 16.30 1.21 5.46
N TRP A 19 16.94 1.79 6.48
CA TRP A 19 16.36 2.91 7.22
C TRP A 19 16.20 4.17 6.35
N ALA A 20 17.16 4.45 5.47
CA ALA A 20 17.08 5.60 4.57
C ALA A 20 15.89 5.48 3.61
N THR A 21 15.64 4.28 3.11
CA THR A 21 14.50 3.99 2.23
C THR A 21 13.17 4.02 2.98
N ALA A 22 13.16 3.50 4.21
CA ALA A 22 11.96 3.50 5.07
C ALA A 22 11.54 4.92 5.52
N PHE A 23 12.48 5.87 5.58
CA PHE A 23 12.19 7.25 5.95
C PHE A 23 11.55 8.08 4.83
N ASN A 24 11.66 7.65 3.59
CA ASN A 24 11.13 8.39 2.42
C ASN A 24 9.64 8.78 2.54
N PRO A 25 8.71 7.89 2.93
CA PRO A 25 7.31 8.25 3.08
C PRO A 25 7.08 9.36 4.12
N VAL A 26 7.94 9.45 5.14
CA VAL A 26 7.85 10.50 6.17
C VAL A 26 8.07 11.89 5.57
N ILE A 27 9.03 12.03 4.64
CA ILE A 27 9.29 13.28 3.93
C ILE A 27 8.06 13.73 3.15
N LEU A 28 7.43 12.81 2.41
CA LEU A 28 6.20 13.09 1.67
C LEU A 28 5.08 13.59 2.60
N ASN A 29 4.87 12.89 3.70
CA ASN A 29 3.81 13.22 4.66
C ASN A 29 4.06 14.59 5.32
N ILE A 30 5.29 14.89 5.73
CA ILE A 30 5.63 16.19 6.31
C ILE A 30 5.35 17.32 5.31
N VAL A 31 5.79 17.17 4.05
CA VAL A 31 5.57 18.20 3.02
C VAL A 31 4.08 18.39 2.75
N LEU A 32 3.30 17.30 2.68
CA LEU A 32 1.85 17.38 2.48
C LEU A 32 1.14 18.02 3.67
N ILE A 33 1.53 17.69 4.91
CA ILE A 33 0.96 18.30 6.12
C ILE A 33 1.22 19.82 6.14
N ILE A 34 2.45 20.23 5.84
CA ILE A 34 2.80 21.65 5.77
C ILE A 34 2.00 22.34 4.65
N ALA A 35 1.95 21.74 3.47
CA ALA A 35 1.21 22.30 2.34
C ALA A 35 -0.29 22.42 2.63
N ALA A 36 -0.90 21.37 3.18
CA ALA A 36 -2.33 21.34 3.50
C ALA A 36 -2.70 22.27 4.66
N GLY A 37 -1.86 22.34 5.70
CA GLY A 37 -2.17 23.13 6.90
C GLY A 37 -1.89 24.63 6.76
N PHE A 38 -0.82 24.98 6.04
CA PHE A 38 -0.33 26.38 6.03
C PHE A 38 -0.46 27.10 4.68
N ILE A 39 -0.38 26.37 3.56
CA ILE A 39 -0.33 26.99 2.23
C ILE A 39 -1.68 26.86 1.52
N ALA A 40 -2.26 25.68 1.50
CA ALA A 40 -3.52 25.41 0.79
C ALA A 40 -4.69 26.29 1.28
N PRO A 41 -4.89 26.56 2.60
CA PRO A 41 -5.96 27.42 3.07
C PRO A 41 -5.87 28.86 2.62
N LYS A 42 -4.66 29.34 2.26
CA LYS A 42 -4.41 30.71 1.82
C LYS A 42 -4.42 30.85 0.29
N SER A 43 -4.57 29.74 -0.43
CA SER A 43 -4.52 29.72 -1.90
C SER A 43 -5.91 29.68 -2.51
N SER A 44 -6.07 30.37 -3.63
CA SER A 44 -7.30 30.29 -4.46
C SER A 44 -7.52 28.90 -5.06
N ASN A 45 -6.47 28.08 -5.19
CA ASN A 45 -6.51 26.74 -5.77
C ASN A 45 -5.77 25.71 -4.86
N PRO A 46 -6.41 25.23 -3.78
CA PRO A 46 -5.79 24.29 -2.85
C PRO A 46 -5.29 22.98 -3.48
N GLY A 47 -6.00 22.46 -4.48
CA GLY A 47 -5.62 21.24 -5.21
C GLY A 47 -4.30 21.42 -5.97
N LEU A 48 -4.07 22.58 -6.56
CA LEU A 48 -2.83 22.88 -7.27
C LEU A 48 -1.64 22.98 -6.30
N VAL A 49 -1.86 23.56 -5.12
CA VAL A 49 -0.84 23.59 -4.05
C VAL A 49 -0.42 22.20 -3.62
N LEU A 50 -1.39 21.29 -3.43
CA LEU A 50 -1.10 19.90 -3.05
C LEU A 50 -0.37 19.15 -4.18
N ALA A 51 -0.71 19.41 -5.45
CA ALA A 51 0.00 18.83 -6.58
C ALA A 51 1.47 19.25 -6.63
N PHE A 52 1.75 20.55 -6.44
CA PHE A 52 3.13 21.05 -6.32
C PHE A 52 3.84 20.51 -5.08
N ALA A 53 3.14 20.32 -3.96
CA ALA A 53 3.71 19.74 -2.76
C ALA A 53 4.18 18.29 -3.00
N VAL A 54 3.41 17.46 -3.72
CA VAL A 54 3.82 16.11 -4.11
C VAL A 54 5.06 16.14 -5.02
N PHE A 55 5.09 17.05 -6.00
CA PHE A 55 6.24 17.22 -6.88
C PHE A 55 7.51 17.60 -6.10
N PHE A 56 7.38 18.58 -5.20
CA PHE A 56 8.48 19.04 -4.35
C PHE A 56 8.93 17.97 -3.35
N ALA A 57 7.99 17.24 -2.76
CA ALA A 57 8.30 16.10 -1.89
C ALA A 57 9.10 15.03 -2.62
N GLY A 58 8.73 14.67 -3.86
CA GLY A 58 9.49 13.73 -4.69
C GLY A 58 10.93 14.20 -4.97
N PHE A 59 11.13 15.49 -5.15
CA PHE A 59 12.46 16.08 -5.30
C PHE A 59 13.27 15.97 -3.98
N LEU A 60 12.66 16.34 -2.85
CA LEU A 60 13.30 16.24 -1.53
C LEU A 60 13.65 14.79 -1.16
N GLN A 61 12.78 13.84 -1.46
CA GLN A 61 13.03 12.41 -1.26
C GLN A 61 14.26 11.93 -2.02
N LEU A 62 14.40 12.34 -3.28
CA LEU A 62 15.55 12.00 -4.09
C LEU A 62 16.83 12.63 -3.53
N LEU A 63 16.74 13.89 -3.14
CA LEU A 63 17.85 14.64 -2.57
C LEU A 63 18.31 14.04 -1.23
N PHE A 64 17.39 13.58 -0.42
CA PHE A 64 17.66 12.88 0.85
C PHE A 64 18.42 11.56 0.63
N LEU A 65 18.10 10.79 -0.40
CA LEU A 65 18.78 9.52 -0.69
C LEU A 65 20.19 9.70 -1.30
N PHE A 66 20.46 10.87 -1.86
CA PHE A 66 21.72 11.14 -2.58
C PHE A 66 22.99 10.95 -1.73
N PRO A 67 23.11 11.47 -0.47
CA PRO A 67 24.27 11.25 0.36
C PRO A 67 24.51 9.76 0.68
N PHE A 68 23.45 8.99 0.88
CA PHE A 68 23.54 7.54 1.14
C PHE A 68 24.03 6.78 -0.09
N LEU A 69 23.60 7.16 -1.29
CA LEU A 69 24.11 6.61 -2.55
C LEU A 69 25.62 6.89 -2.73
N ARG A 70 26.08 8.09 -2.33
CA ARG A 70 27.52 8.42 -2.34
C ARG A 70 28.32 7.54 -1.40
N GLN A 71 27.83 7.29 -0.18
CA GLN A 71 28.49 6.44 0.81
C GLN A 71 28.68 5.01 0.30
N VAL A 72 27.71 4.50 -0.45
CA VAL A 72 27.76 3.15 -1.05
C VAL A 72 28.68 3.08 -2.28
N ARG A 73 29.31 4.18 -2.69
CA ARG A 73 30.19 4.31 -3.88
C ARG A 73 29.55 3.79 -5.19
N ARG A 74 28.22 3.83 -5.28
CA ARG A 74 27.44 3.35 -6.43
C ARG A 74 26.55 4.44 -6.97
N MET A 75 27.15 5.57 -7.39
CA MET A 75 26.40 6.53 -8.18
C MET A 75 26.10 5.94 -9.55
N PRO A 76 24.84 5.73 -9.90
CA PRO A 76 24.48 5.26 -11.23
C PRO A 76 24.84 6.36 -12.23
N LYS A 77 25.73 6.04 -13.15
CA LYS A 77 25.99 6.89 -14.31
C LYS A 77 24.94 6.52 -15.38
N PRO A 78 24.13 7.44 -15.84
CA PRO A 78 23.17 7.16 -16.89
C PRO A 78 23.91 6.75 -18.16
N LYS A 79 23.69 5.52 -18.62
CA LYS A 79 24.15 5.00 -19.90
C LYS A 79 22.97 4.50 -20.70
N TRP A 80 22.88 4.92 -21.92
CA TRP A 80 21.90 4.41 -22.87
C TRP A 80 22.34 3.01 -23.34
N GLY A 81 21.71 1.96 -22.88
CA GLY A 81 22.18 0.59 -23.09
C GLY A 81 21.07 -0.40 -23.40
N TRP A 82 20.20 -0.11 -24.40
CA TRP A 82 19.12 -1.03 -24.81
C TRP A 82 19.62 -2.41 -25.28
N GLN A 83 20.87 -2.49 -25.74
CA GLN A 83 21.47 -3.74 -26.22
C GLN A 83 22.18 -4.53 -25.13
N ASP A 84 22.33 -3.96 -23.93
CA ASP A 84 22.97 -4.62 -22.79
C ASP A 84 22.16 -5.84 -22.34
N LEU A 85 22.83 -6.98 -22.15
CA LEU A 85 22.20 -8.23 -21.73
C LEU A 85 21.53 -8.11 -20.36
N GLY A 86 22.10 -7.30 -19.46
CA GLY A 86 21.52 -7.01 -18.15
C GLY A 86 20.19 -6.26 -18.28
N VAL A 87 20.12 -5.25 -19.15
CA VAL A 87 18.89 -4.49 -19.41
C VAL A 87 17.81 -5.39 -20.00
N LYS A 88 18.15 -6.22 -20.99
CA LYS A 88 17.20 -7.18 -21.59
C LYS A 88 16.66 -8.17 -20.56
N ARG A 89 17.53 -8.67 -19.66
CA ARG A 89 17.12 -9.58 -18.59
C ARG A 89 16.17 -8.91 -17.60
N VAL A 90 16.44 -7.66 -17.20
CA VAL A 90 15.57 -6.87 -16.32
C VAL A 90 14.21 -6.65 -16.99
N ILE A 91 14.17 -6.22 -18.25
CA ILE A 91 12.91 -6.00 -18.99
C ILE A 91 12.09 -7.31 -19.05
N LYS A 92 12.74 -8.44 -19.37
CA LYS A 92 12.07 -9.74 -19.43
C LYS A 92 11.44 -10.15 -18.09
N LEU A 93 12.07 -9.81 -16.97
CA LEU A 93 11.55 -10.06 -15.62
C LEU A 93 10.48 -9.05 -15.20
N MET A 94 10.53 -7.82 -15.71
CA MET A 94 9.56 -6.77 -15.41
C MET A 94 8.21 -7.01 -16.08
N ILE A 95 8.15 -7.54 -17.29
CA ILE A 95 6.91 -7.72 -18.04
C ILE A 95 5.86 -8.53 -17.26
N PRO A 96 6.18 -9.74 -16.72
CA PRO A 96 5.21 -10.48 -15.90
C PRO A 96 4.78 -9.74 -14.63
N SER A 97 5.72 -9.02 -14.00
CA SER A 97 5.44 -8.23 -12.79
C SER A 97 4.51 -7.04 -13.10
N ILE A 98 4.71 -6.37 -14.24
CA ILE A 98 3.84 -5.28 -14.71
C ILE A 98 2.43 -5.82 -14.97
N ILE A 99 2.29 -6.95 -15.66
CA ILE A 99 0.99 -7.57 -15.93
C ILE A 99 0.28 -7.92 -14.61
N GLY A 100 1.01 -8.52 -13.66
CA GLY A 100 0.46 -8.88 -12.34
C GLY A 100 0.00 -7.66 -11.53
N SER A 101 0.80 -6.60 -11.48
CA SER A 101 0.44 -5.37 -10.76
C SER A 101 -0.65 -4.55 -11.48
N SER A 102 -0.71 -4.66 -12.81
CA SER A 102 -1.75 -3.98 -13.59
C SER A 102 -3.16 -4.47 -13.25
N ALA A 103 -3.33 -5.73 -12.87
CA ALA A 103 -4.64 -6.26 -12.47
C ALA A 103 -5.25 -5.47 -11.31
N SER A 104 -4.46 -5.12 -10.30
CA SER A 104 -4.91 -4.29 -9.16
C SER A 104 -5.25 -2.86 -9.60
N GLN A 105 -4.49 -2.30 -10.53
CA GLN A 105 -4.75 -0.95 -11.06
C GLN A 105 -6.02 -0.92 -11.93
N PHE A 106 -6.27 -1.96 -12.72
CA PHE A 106 -7.52 -2.10 -13.46
C PHE A 106 -8.72 -2.17 -12.52
N ASN A 107 -8.62 -2.94 -11.42
CA ASN A 107 -9.69 -3.00 -10.42
C ASN A 107 -9.98 -1.61 -9.83
N LEU A 108 -8.95 -0.85 -9.45
CA LEU A 108 -9.08 0.51 -8.95
C LEU A 108 -9.73 1.44 -10.00
N LEU A 109 -9.31 1.34 -11.26
CA LEU A 109 -9.90 2.09 -12.38
C LEU A 109 -11.38 1.78 -12.55
N PHE A 110 -11.75 0.49 -12.60
CA PHE A 110 -13.14 0.08 -12.73
C PHE A 110 -13.99 0.55 -11.55
N ASN A 111 -13.51 0.42 -10.33
CA ASN A 111 -14.21 0.91 -9.15
C ASN A 111 -14.45 2.43 -9.22
N THR A 112 -13.43 3.20 -9.58
CA THR A 112 -13.54 4.65 -9.74
C THR A 112 -14.48 5.03 -10.89
N LEU A 113 -14.43 4.30 -12.00
CA LEU A 113 -15.29 4.52 -13.15
C LEU A 113 -16.76 4.22 -12.81
N ILE A 114 -17.03 3.11 -12.14
CA ILE A 114 -18.39 2.79 -11.66
C ILE A 114 -18.86 3.87 -10.67
N ALA A 115 -18.02 4.25 -9.72
CA ALA A 115 -18.36 5.28 -8.74
C ALA A 115 -18.64 6.66 -9.39
N SER A 116 -18.02 6.96 -10.53
CA SER A 116 -18.25 8.21 -11.26
C SER A 116 -19.64 8.31 -11.90
N PHE A 117 -20.33 7.18 -12.13
CA PHE A 117 -21.71 7.14 -12.62
C PHE A 117 -22.74 7.25 -11.50
N LEU A 118 -22.31 7.19 -10.24
CA LEU A 118 -23.17 7.36 -9.07
C LEU A 118 -23.28 8.85 -8.69
N THR A 119 -23.97 9.13 -7.59
CA THR A 119 -24.14 10.49 -7.08
C THR A 119 -22.80 11.17 -6.80
N ALA A 120 -22.76 12.50 -6.95
CA ALA A 120 -21.58 13.29 -6.61
C ALA A 120 -21.16 13.04 -5.16
N GLY A 121 -19.88 12.74 -4.94
CA GLY A 121 -19.33 12.35 -3.63
C GLY A 121 -19.00 10.86 -3.50
N SER A 122 -19.59 9.98 -4.32
CA SER A 122 -19.40 8.51 -4.19
C SER A 122 -17.94 8.07 -4.22
N ILE A 123 -17.11 8.69 -5.04
CA ILE A 123 -15.66 8.40 -5.09
C ILE A 123 -15.01 8.72 -3.75
N SER A 124 -15.38 9.85 -3.12
CA SER A 124 -14.83 10.26 -1.83
C SER A 124 -15.30 9.34 -0.70
N TRP A 125 -16.56 8.94 -0.69
CA TRP A 125 -17.10 8.04 0.34
C TRP A 125 -16.44 6.66 0.30
N ILE A 126 -16.23 6.11 -0.90
CA ILE A 126 -15.48 4.86 -1.11
C ILE A 126 -14.03 5.03 -0.63
N TYR A 127 -13.39 6.14 -0.97
CA TYR A 127 -12.02 6.42 -0.57
C TYR A 127 -11.85 6.48 0.95
N TYR A 128 -12.73 7.17 1.68
CA TYR A 128 -12.68 7.24 3.14
C TYR A 128 -12.92 5.87 3.78
N SER A 129 -13.86 5.09 3.25
CA SER A 129 -14.13 3.73 3.72
C SER A 129 -12.92 2.81 3.53
N ASP A 130 -12.27 2.90 2.38
CA ASP A 130 -11.07 2.12 2.05
C ASP A 130 -9.91 2.45 3.01
N ARG A 131 -9.71 3.73 3.34
CA ARG A 131 -8.70 4.17 4.32
C ARG A 131 -8.93 3.60 5.71
N LEU A 132 -10.18 3.53 6.16
CA LEU A 132 -10.50 2.92 7.45
C LEU A 132 -10.29 1.41 7.44
N LEU A 133 -10.61 0.75 6.32
CA LEU A 133 -10.36 -0.67 6.13
C LEU A 133 -8.85 -1.01 6.10
N GLU A 134 -8.03 -0.16 5.51
CA GLU A 134 -6.58 -0.35 5.44
C GLU A 134 -5.93 -0.40 6.84
N PHE A 135 -6.51 0.23 7.85
CA PHE A 135 -5.94 0.23 9.20
C PHE A 135 -5.81 -1.19 9.78
N PRO A 136 -6.87 -2.00 9.93
CA PRO A 136 -6.72 -3.38 10.41
C PRO A 136 -5.94 -4.26 9.43
N VAL A 137 -6.09 -4.07 8.12
CA VAL A 137 -5.30 -4.82 7.12
C VAL A 137 -3.81 -4.53 7.27
N GLY A 138 -3.43 -3.26 7.45
CA GLY A 138 -2.03 -2.87 7.62
C GLY A 138 -1.40 -3.39 8.92
N VAL A 139 -2.11 -3.25 10.04
CA VAL A 139 -1.60 -3.67 11.35
C VAL A 139 -1.48 -5.19 11.44
N PHE A 140 -2.54 -5.91 11.10
CA PHE A 140 -2.62 -7.36 11.31
C PHE A 140 -2.18 -8.17 10.10
N GLY A 141 -2.58 -7.76 8.89
CA GLY A 141 -2.25 -8.49 7.67
C GLY A 141 -0.76 -8.47 7.36
N VAL A 142 -0.11 -7.32 7.53
CA VAL A 142 1.35 -7.21 7.34
C VAL A 142 2.10 -7.98 8.42
N ALA A 143 1.67 -7.90 9.69
CA ALA A 143 2.27 -8.67 10.78
C ALA A 143 2.19 -10.18 10.52
N LEU A 144 1.02 -10.67 10.09
CA LEU A 144 0.83 -12.08 9.74
C LEU A 144 1.74 -12.51 8.59
N SER A 145 1.81 -11.73 7.51
CA SER A 145 2.64 -12.06 6.35
C SER A 145 4.13 -12.05 6.68
N THR A 146 4.58 -11.19 7.59
CA THR A 146 5.99 -11.15 8.02
C THR A 146 6.42 -12.32 8.89
N VAL A 147 5.50 -12.95 9.60
CA VAL A 147 5.76 -14.12 10.46
C VAL A 147 5.52 -15.43 9.72
N VAL A 148 4.36 -15.55 9.06
CA VAL A 148 3.92 -16.80 8.42
C VAL A 148 4.73 -17.08 7.15
N LEU A 149 4.99 -16.06 6.32
CA LEU A 149 5.65 -16.24 5.04
C LEU A 149 7.09 -16.81 5.15
N PRO A 150 7.99 -16.30 6.02
CA PRO A 150 9.32 -16.88 6.18
C PRO A 150 9.30 -18.33 6.68
N SER A 151 8.37 -18.66 7.59
CA SER A 151 8.21 -20.03 8.10
C SER A 151 7.77 -20.97 6.98
N LEU A 152 6.74 -20.62 6.22
CA LEU A 152 6.27 -21.42 5.08
C LEU A 152 7.36 -21.59 4.00
N ALA A 153 8.14 -20.54 3.72
CA ALA A 153 9.23 -20.61 2.76
C ALA A 153 10.32 -21.60 3.21
N ARG A 154 10.70 -21.57 4.49
CA ARG A 154 11.68 -22.46 5.08
C ARG A 154 11.21 -23.92 5.06
N GLU A 155 9.97 -24.18 5.44
CA GLU A 155 9.38 -25.51 5.50
C GLU A 155 9.21 -26.10 4.10
N ASN A 156 8.82 -25.27 3.11
CA ASN A 156 8.77 -25.70 1.71
C ASN A 156 10.15 -26.05 1.16
N ALA A 157 11.19 -25.27 1.50
CA ALA A 157 12.57 -25.56 1.11
C ALA A 157 13.09 -26.87 1.71
N ASN A 158 12.70 -27.17 2.95
CA ASN A 158 13.05 -28.42 3.65
C ASN A 158 12.19 -29.61 3.22
N LYS A 159 11.19 -29.42 2.35
CA LYS A 159 10.21 -30.45 1.91
C LYS A 159 9.42 -31.08 3.06
N ASP A 160 9.29 -30.38 4.17
CA ASP A 160 8.49 -30.81 5.32
C ASP A 160 7.04 -30.38 5.15
N LEU A 161 6.29 -31.25 4.47
CA LEU A 161 4.86 -30.99 4.18
C LEU A 161 3.98 -31.04 5.43
N SER A 162 4.38 -31.75 6.46
CA SER A 162 3.60 -31.87 7.70
C SER A 162 3.64 -30.54 8.47
N THR A 163 4.83 -30.01 8.69
CA THR A 163 5.03 -28.73 9.36
C THR A 163 4.48 -27.58 8.51
N TYR A 164 4.64 -27.62 7.17
CA TYR A 164 4.07 -26.62 6.26
C TYR A 164 2.54 -26.52 6.41
N LYS A 165 1.83 -27.66 6.43
CA LYS A 165 0.37 -27.66 6.63
C LYS A 165 -0.03 -27.11 8.00
N SER A 166 0.70 -27.48 9.04
CA SER A 166 0.47 -27.00 10.40
C SER A 166 0.66 -25.49 10.52
N THR A 167 1.73 -24.95 9.93
CA THR A 167 2.01 -23.51 9.90
C THR A 167 0.97 -22.74 9.10
N LEU A 168 0.53 -23.28 7.97
CA LEU A 168 -0.53 -22.67 7.17
C LEU A 168 -1.88 -22.66 7.90
N ASP A 169 -2.26 -23.78 8.53
CA ASP A 169 -3.48 -23.90 9.32
C ASP A 169 -3.47 -22.92 10.51
N TRP A 170 -2.33 -22.80 11.20
CA TRP A 170 -2.15 -21.82 12.25
C TRP A 170 -2.28 -20.37 11.72
N GLY A 171 -1.67 -20.06 10.58
CA GLY A 171 -1.78 -18.75 9.96
C GLY A 171 -3.21 -18.38 9.56
N ILE A 172 -3.96 -19.33 9.01
CA ILE A 172 -5.38 -19.15 8.66
C ILE A 172 -6.22 -18.91 9.94
N LYS A 173 -6.04 -19.72 10.98
CA LYS A 173 -6.75 -19.55 12.26
C LYS A 173 -6.47 -18.19 12.87
N LEU A 174 -5.22 -17.77 12.88
CA LEU A 174 -4.83 -16.47 13.41
C LEU A 174 -5.43 -15.32 12.60
N ALA A 175 -5.42 -15.42 11.26
CA ALA A 175 -6.07 -14.45 10.38
C ALA A 175 -7.57 -14.33 10.69
N LEU A 176 -8.28 -15.44 10.88
CA LEU A 176 -9.71 -15.43 11.21
C LEU A 176 -9.98 -14.86 12.60
N ILE A 177 -9.21 -15.25 13.62
CA ILE A 177 -9.37 -14.76 15.00
C ILE A 177 -9.20 -13.24 15.09
N ILE A 178 -8.36 -12.66 14.24
CA ILE A 178 -8.12 -11.21 14.24
C ILE A 178 -9.12 -10.50 13.31
N SER A 179 -9.33 -11.01 12.10
CA SER A 179 -10.14 -10.32 11.09
C SER A 179 -11.64 -10.32 11.41
N ILE A 180 -12.18 -11.38 12.01
CA ILE A 180 -13.61 -11.46 12.32
C ILE A 180 -14.00 -10.39 13.37
N PRO A 181 -13.34 -10.28 14.54
CA PRO A 181 -13.65 -9.19 15.49
C PRO A 181 -13.41 -7.80 14.91
N SER A 182 -12.34 -7.64 14.09
CA SER A 182 -12.05 -6.36 13.43
C SER A 182 -13.15 -5.96 12.44
N ALA A 183 -13.64 -6.92 11.64
CA ALA A 183 -14.76 -6.70 10.72
C ALA A 183 -16.05 -6.34 11.48
N ALA A 184 -16.36 -7.07 12.55
CA ALA A 184 -17.50 -6.77 13.40
C ALA A 184 -17.38 -5.39 14.05
N GLY A 185 -16.19 -5.03 14.54
CA GLY A 185 -15.89 -3.71 15.10
C GLY A 185 -16.09 -2.59 14.09
N LEU A 186 -15.54 -2.72 12.89
CA LEU A 186 -15.72 -1.74 11.82
C LEU A 186 -17.18 -1.64 11.38
N TYR A 187 -17.89 -2.75 11.31
CA TYR A 187 -19.31 -2.76 10.96
C TYR A 187 -20.16 -2.02 12.01
N CYS A 188 -20.02 -2.40 13.28
CA CYS A 188 -20.83 -1.84 14.37
C CYS A 188 -20.46 -0.41 14.73
N LEU A 189 -19.17 -0.05 14.64
CA LEU A 189 -18.65 1.25 15.01
C LEU A 189 -18.46 2.19 13.81
N SER A 190 -18.92 1.82 12.62
CA SER A 190 -18.74 2.60 11.37
C SER A 190 -19.19 4.06 11.53
N GLY A 191 -20.40 4.29 12.03
CA GLY A 191 -20.94 5.64 12.24
C GLY A 191 -20.09 6.48 13.23
N PRO A 192 -19.89 6.01 14.48
CA PRO A 192 -19.03 6.69 15.45
C PRO A 192 -17.61 6.96 14.96
N LEU A 193 -16.98 6.01 14.26
CA LEU A 193 -15.64 6.19 13.70
C LEU A 193 -15.60 7.31 12.65
N ILE A 194 -16.53 7.28 11.69
CA ILE A 194 -16.59 8.27 10.61
C ILE A 194 -16.93 9.64 11.18
N SER A 195 -17.89 9.73 12.11
CA SER A 195 -18.27 11.01 12.72
C SER A 195 -17.11 11.63 13.50
N THR A 196 -16.36 10.83 14.24
CA THR A 196 -15.24 11.33 15.06
C THR A 196 -14.06 11.81 14.20
N ILE A 197 -13.79 11.13 13.08
CA ILE A 197 -12.59 11.39 12.27
C ILE A 197 -12.85 12.43 11.18
N PHE A 198 -14.03 12.37 10.51
CA PHE A 198 -14.27 13.10 9.28
C PHE A 198 -15.39 14.16 9.39
N LEU A 199 -16.31 14.06 10.35
CA LEU A 199 -17.42 14.99 10.44
C LEU A 199 -16.94 16.41 10.76
N GLY A 200 -17.17 17.33 9.84
CA GLY A 200 -16.80 18.74 9.98
C GLY A 200 -16.42 19.39 8.64
N GLY A 201 -16.35 20.70 8.64
CA GLY A 201 -16.07 21.46 7.42
C GLY A 201 -17.11 21.20 6.32
N ASN A 202 -16.66 20.68 5.19
CA ASN A 202 -17.52 20.36 4.06
C ASN A 202 -18.07 18.92 4.09
N PHE A 203 -17.66 18.09 5.07
CA PHE A 203 -18.18 16.73 5.23
C PHE A 203 -19.47 16.76 6.06
N THR A 204 -20.59 16.50 5.39
CA THR A 204 -21.94 16.62 5.95
C THR A 204 -22.42 15.31 6.59
N ASN A 205 -23.58 15.37 7.29
CA ASN A 205 -24.22 14.14 7.80
C ASN A 205 -24.64 13.19 6.67
N PHE A 206 -24.98 13.70 5.49
CA PHE A 206 -25.26 12.86 4.32
C PHE A 206 -24.01 12.11 3.86
N ASP A 207 -22.86 12.76 3.84
CA ASP A 207 -21.59 12.10 3.52
C ASP A 207 -21.22 11.04 4.55
N LEU A 208 -21.55 11.29 5.82
CA LEU A 208 -21.37 10.33 6.92
C LEU A 208 -22.19 9.06 6.64
N ASP A 209 -23.48 9.19 6.35
CA ASP A 209 -24.36 8.05 6.12
C ASP A 209 -23.89 7.23 4.90
N MET A 210 -23.54 7.89 3.80
CA MET A 210 -23.05 7.21 2.58
C MET A 210 -21.71 6.52 2.81
N THR A 211 -20.79 7.17 3.53
CA THR A 211 -19.50 6.57 3.91
C THR A 211 -19.70 5.40 4.88
N GLN A 212 -20.64 5.50 5.80
CA GLN A 212 -21.00 4.42 6.72
C GLN A 212 -21.48 3.18 5.99
N TYR A 213 -22.41 3.32 5.04
CA TYR A 213 -22.89 2.18 4.24
C TYR A 213 -21.75 1.54 3.46
N SER A 214 -20.87 2.34 2.88
CA SER A 214 -19.67 1.84 2.18
C SER A 214 -18.74 1.07 3.12
N LEU A 215 -18.47 1.60 4.31
CA LEU A 215 -17.60 0.96 5.29
C LEU A 215 -18.20 -0.34 5.83
N MET A 216 -19.50 -0.39 6.08
CA MET A 216 -20.21 -1.60 6.47
C MET A 216 -20.08 -2.69 5.40
N ALA A 217 -20.25 -2.36 4.12
CA ALA A 217 -20.06 -3.29 3.02
C ALA A 217 -18.60 -3.79 2.93
N TYR A 218 -17.62 -2.89 3.04
CA TYR A 218 -16.21 -3.23 3.01
C TYR A 218 -15.75 -4.08 4.20
N SER A 219 -16.34 -3.86 5.39
CA SER A 219 -15.99 -4.63 6.59
C SER A 219 -16.24 -6.13 6.43
N ILE A 220 -17.26 -6.51 5.66
CA ILE A 220 -17.53 -7.92 5.32
C ILE A 220 -16.38 -8.50 4.50
N GLY A 221 -15.82 -7.72 3.58
CA GLY A 221 -14.69 -8.12 2.75
C GLY A 221 -13.36 -8.24 3.49
N LEU A 222 -13.23 -7.61 4.67
CA LEU A 222 -11.99 -7.59 5.44
C LEU A 222 -11.45 -8.99 5.75
N VAL A 223 -12.33 -9.92 6.10
CA VAL A 223 -11.94 -11.31 6.41
C VAL A 223 -11.29 -11.96 5.19
N GLY A 224 -11.89 -11.78 4.01
CA GLY A 224 -11.33 -12.28 2.75
C GLY A 224 -9.96 -11.66 2.43
N LEU A 225 -9.80 -10.35 2.62
CA LEU A 225 -8.53 -9.65 2.40
C LEU A 225 -7.43 -10.19 3.32
N CYS A 226 -7.71 -10.39 4.61
CA CYS A 226 -6.73 -10.95 5.55
C CYS A 226 -6.35 -12.40 5.19
N LEU A 227 -7.31 -13.21 4.74
CA LEU A 227 -7.04 -14.57 4.27
C LEU A 227 -6.17 -14.58 3.01
N VAL A 228 -6.40 -13.68 2.06
CA VAL A 228 -5.59 -13.55 0.84
C VAL A 228 -4.13 -13.24 1.18
N LEU A 229 -3.86 -12.41 2.19
CA LEU A 229 -2.49 -12.10 2.62
C LEU A 229 -1.71 -13.32 3.14
N VAL A 230 -2.41 -14.32 3.67
CA VAL A 230 -1.79 -15.59 4.14
C VAL A 230 -1.74 -16.62 3.01
N LEU A 231 -2.84 -16.78 2.28
CA LEU A 231 -2.98 -17.84 1.27
C LEU A 231 -2.19 -17.56 -0.01
N SER A 232 -2.15 -16.29 -0.47
CA SER A 232 -1.48 -15.94 -1.72
C SER A 232 0.01 -16.33 -1.72
N PRO A 233 0.83 -15.96 -0.72
CA PRO A 233 2.21 -16.39 -0.63
C PRO A 233 2.37 -17.92 -0.54
N ALA A 234 1.48 -18.59 0.20
CA ALA A 234 1.52 -20.03 0.34
C ALA A 234 1.33 -20.74 -1.02
N PHE A 235 0.39 -20.27 -1.85
CA PHE A 235 0.22 -20.82 -3.21
C PHE A 235 1.41 -20.56 -4.11
N TYR A 236 2.01 -19.37 -4.06
CA TYR A 236 3.20 -19.05 -4.85
C TYR A 236 4.39 -19.94 -4.48
N LEU A 237 4.62 -20.18 -3.19
CA LEU A 237 5.72 -21.05 -2.73
C LEU A 237 5.55 -22.51 -3.20
N GLN A 238 4.34 -23.02 -3.33
CA GLN A 238 4.09 -24.36 -3.86
C GLN A 238 4.31 -24.47 -5.38
N ARG A 239 4.11 -23.39 -6.14
CA ARG A 239 4.31 -23.36 -7.59
C ARG A 239 5.76 -23.18 -8.03
N LEU A 240 6.66 -22.81 -7.15
CA LEU A 240 8.09 -22.64 -7.43
C LEU A 240 8.87 -23.99 -7.44
N LYS A 241 8.15 -25.09 -7.45
CA LYS A 241 8.65 -26.42 -7.79
C LYS A 241 8.50 -26.65 -9.28
#